data_abb9d7ce1f5862b11732195b3c7e4bdc
#
_entry.id   abb9d7ce1f5862b11732195b3c7e4bdc
#
_cell.length_a   1.000
_cell.length_b   1.000
_cell.length_c   1.000
_cell.angle_alpha   90.00
_cell.angle_beta   90.00
_cell.angle_gamma   90.00
#
_symmetry.space_group_name_H-M   'P 1'
#
loop_
_entity.id
_entity.type
_entity.pdbx_description
1 polymer ?
#
loop_
_entity_poly.entity_id
_entity_poly.type
_entity_poly.pdbx_seq_one_letter_code
_entity_poly.pdbx_strand_id
1 'polypeptide(L)'
;MPTVIGHHDVKDKDHWLTSPKRKEFFDPLGVTNIRTFVDPTNPTRVAVLMDVADMDALKAAMETPGAAEAMAHDGVVPETLVMLVEA
;
A
#
# COMPACT_ATOMS: atom_id res chain seq x y z
N MET A 1 14.27 -8.89 -7.51
CA MET A 1 13.35 -8.19 -6.60
C MET A 1 11.95 -8.28 -7.19
N PRO A 2 11.00 -8.92 -6.50
CA PRO A 2 9.64 -8.96 -7.03
C PRO A 2 9.00 -7.59 -7.06
N THR A 3 8.22 -7.36 -8.11
CA THR A 3 7.37 -6.18 -8.23
C THR A 3 5.98 -6.57 -7.76
N VAL A 4 5.41 -5.74 -6.90
CA VAL A 4 4.12 -6.00 -6.26
C VAL A 4 3.17 -4.86 -6.58
N ILE A 5 1.92 -5.20 -6.88
CA ILE A 5 0.84 -4.22 -6.99
C ILE A 5 -0.19 -4.52 -5.89
N GLY A 6 -0.54 -3.49 -5.11
CA GLY A 6 -1.61 -3.57 -4.13
C GLY A 6 -2.72 -2.60 -4.52
N HIS A 7 -3.95 -3.08 -4.68
CA HIS A 7 -5.07 -2.20 -4.95
C HIS A 7 -6.14 -2.33 -3.88
N HIS A 8 -6.83 -1.24 -3.62
CA HIS A 8 -7.85 -1.17 -2.57
C HIS A 8 -8.71 0.07 -2.75
N ASP A 9 -9.74 0.17 -1.94
CA ASP A 9 -10.54 1.39 -1.84
C ASP A 9 -10.04 2.24 -0.67
N VAL A 10 -10.25 3.55 -0.78
CA VAL A 10 -9.92 4.52 0.29
C VAL A 10 -11.11 5.43 0.52
N LYS A 11 -11.18 6.00 1.72
CA LYS A 11 -12.25 6.94 2.10
C LYS A 11 -12.03 8.32 1.52
N ASP A 12 -10.76 8.75 1.41
CA ASP A 12 -10.37 10.06 0.89
C ASP A 12 -9.07 9.91 0.10
N LYS A 13 -9.17 9.98 -1.22
CA LYS A 13 -8.04 9.82 -2.13
C LYS A 13 -6.95 10.87 -1.91
N ASP A 14 -7.33 12.13 -1.72
CA ASP A 14 -6.36 13.21 -1.55
C ASP A 14 -5.58 13.06 -0.25
N HIS A 15 -6.23 12.67 0.83
CA HIS A 15 -5.56 12.36 2.08
C HIS A 15 -4.59 11.19 1.91
N TRP A 16 -5.02 10.12 1.23
CA TRP A 16 -4.19 8.95 0.98
C TRP A 16 -2.94 9.30 0.16
N LEU A 17 -3.11 10.13 -0.89
CA LEU A 17 -2.00 10.53 -1.76
C LEU A 17 -0.94 11.36 -1.02
N THR A 18 -1.35 12.19 -0.07
CA THR A 18 -0.46 13.11 0.64
C THR A 18 0.09 12.55 1.95
N SER A 19 -0.40 11.40 2.40
CA SER A 19 0.02 10.82 3.67
C SER A 19 1.47 10.32 3.61
N PRO A 20 2.29 10.63 4.64
CA PRO A 20 3.65 10.10 4.74
C PRO A 20 3.72 8.68 5.30
N LYS A 21 2.62 8.13 5.80
CA LYS A 21 2.60 6.85 6.52
C LYS A 21 3.04 5.68 5.64
N ARG A 22 2.65 5.69 4.37
CA ARG A 22 3.04 4.62 3.44
C ARG A 22 4.56 4.52 3.32
N LYS A 23 5.24 5.65 3.10
CA LYS A 23 6.69 5.68 2.98
C LYS A 23 7.34 5.30 4.31
N GLU A 24 6.87 5.84 5.42
CA GLU A 24 7.38 5.53 6.74
C GLU A 24 7.29 4.04 7.06
N PHE A 25 6.21 3.40 6.64
CA PHE A 25 5.99 1.97 6.85
C PHE A 25 6.89 1.11 5.96
N PHE A 26 7.02 1.45 4.68
CA PHE A 26 7.72 0.62 3.72
C PHE A 26 9.24 0.83 3.69
N ASP A 27 9.75 2.02 3.98
CA ASP A 27 11.19 2.29 3.92
C ASP A 27 12.02 1.30 4.75
N PRO A 28 11.68 0.99 6.02
CA PRO A 28 12.45 0.04 6.82
C PRO A 28 12.44 -1.40 6.27
N LEU A 29 11.49 -1.72 5.39
CA LEU A 29 11.34 -3.06 4.81
C LEU A 29 12.15 -3.23 3.52
N GLY A 30 12.86 -2.19 3.08
CA GLY A 30 13.60 -2.24 1.81
C GLY A 30 12.72 -2.17 0.58
N VAL A 31 11.52 -1.64 0.72
CA VAL A 31 10.61 -1.41 -0.42
C VAL A 31 11.04 -0.14 -1.15
N THR A 32 11.15 -0.22 -2.48
CA THR A 32 11.63 0.88 -3.33
C THR A 32 10.70 1.09 -4.53
N ASN A 33 10.92 2.19 -5.25
CA ASN A 33 10.17 2.52 -6.47
C ASN A 33 8.66 2.51 -6.26
N ILE A 34 8.22 3.08 -5.15
CA ILE A 34 6.79 3.17 -4.82
C ILE A 34 6.12 4.17 -5.75
N ARG A 35 5.13 3.70 -6.51
CA ARG A 35 4.31 4.55 -7.39
C ARG A 35 2.84 4.36 -7.05
N THR A 36 2.11 5.45 -7.07
CA THR A 36 0.68 5.45 -6.73
C THR A 36 -0.16 5.70 -7.97
N PHE A 37 -1.31 5.05 -8.03
CA PHE A 37 -2.24 5.12 -9.14
C PHE A 37 -3.63 5.40 -8.62
N VAL A 38 -4.41 6.16 -9.38
CA VAL A 38 -5.81 6.45 -9.06
C VAL A 38 -6.67 6.03 -10.23
N ASP A 39 -7.90 5.61 -9.93
CA ASP A 39 -8.89 5.30 -10.96
C ASP A 39 -9.56 6.60 -11.39
N PRO A 40 -9.42 7.04 -12.65
CA PRO A 40 -9.99 8.32 -13.08
C PRO A 40 -11.51 8.35 -13.08
N THR A 41 -12.17 7.20 -13.02
CA THR A 41 -13.62 7.09 -13.04
C THR A 41 -14.24 6.70 -11.70
N ASN A 42 -13.40 6.24 -10.75
CA ASN A 42 -13.87 5.85 -9.41
C ASN A 42 -12.98 6.50 -8.34
N PRO A 43 -13.48 7.53 -7.64
CA PRO A 43 -12.65 8.33 -6.74
C PRO A 43 -12.17 7.59 -5.49
N THR A 44 -12.68 6.39 -5.21
CA THR A 44 -12.27 5.61 -4.05
C THR A 44 -11.23 4.54 -4.38
N ARG A 45 -11.07 4.18 -5.66
CA ARG A 45 -10.18 3.09 -6.07
C ARG A 45 -8.78 3.60 -6.37
N VAL A 46 -7.80 2.99 -5.71
CA VAL A 46 -6.37 3.35 -5.85
C VAL A 46 -5.51 2.10 -5.89
N ALA A 47 -4.26 2.28 -6.31
CA ALA A 47 -3.27 1.21 -6.31
C ALA A 47 -1.88 1.75 -5.99
N VAL A 48 -1.03 0.85 -5.49
CA VAL A 48 0.39 1.09 -5.26
C VAL A 48 1.18 0.03 -6.00
N LEU A 49 2.18 0.46 -6.75
CA LEU A 49 3.14 -0.45 -7.39
C LEU A 49 4.50 -0.21 -6.74
N MET A 50 5.21 -1.29 -6.38
CA MET A 50 6.46 -1.18 -5.64
C MET A 50 7.36 -2.38 -5.88
N ASP A 51 8.66 -2.19 -5.69
CA ASP A 51 9.65 -3.26 -5.69
C ASP A 51 9.94 -3.68 -4.25
N VAL A 52 9.90 -4.98 -3.98
CA VAL A 52 10.03 -5.54 -2.64
C VAL A 52 11.26 -6.43 -2.57
N ALA A 53 12.21 -6.08 -1.71
CA ALA A 53 13.45 -6.85 -1.56
C ALA A 53 13.22 -8.20 -0.85
N ASP A 54 12.30 -8.23 0.13
CA ASP A 54 12.02 -9.41 0.95
C ASP A 54 10.52 -9.55 1.17
N MET A 55 9.90 -10.48 0.42
CA MET A 55 8.46 -10.73 0.51
C MET A 55 8.04 -11.27 1.87
N ASP A 56 8.89 -12.08 2.51
CA ASP A 56 8.56 -12.63 3.84
C ASP A 56 8.52 -11.52 4.88
N ALA A 57 9.45 -10.57 4.81
CA ALA A 57 9.45 -9.40 5.69
C ALA A 57 8.20 -8.55 5.46
N LEU A 58 7.80 -8.35 4.22
CA LEU A 58 6.59 -7.61 3.89
C LEU A 58 5.35 -8.29 4.46
N LYS A 59 5.20 -9.59 4.25
CA LYS A 59 4.06 -10.34 4.78
C LYS A 59 3.98 -10.25 6.30
N ALA A 60 5.11 -10.43 6.98
CA ALA A 60 5.17 -10.34 8.43
C ALA A 60 4.78 -8.94 8.91
N ALA A 61 5.28 -7.90 8.24
CA ALA A 61 4.97 -6.52 8.59
C ALA A 61 3.49 -6.18 8.39
N MET A 62 2.86 -6.71 7.34
CA MET A 62 1.44 -6.47 7.06
C MET A 62 0.51 -7.08 8.11
N GLU A 63 1.00 -8.04 8.89
CA GLU A 63 0.24 -8.67 9.97
C GLU A 63 0.41 -7.96 11.32
N THR A 64 1.21 -6.90 11.38
CA THR A 64 1.46 -6.17 12.63
C THR A 64 0.36 -5.14 12.92
N PRO A 65 0.19 -4.75 14.20
CA PRO A 65 -0.70 -3.64 14.55
C PRO A 65 -0.30 -2.32 13.87
N GLY A 66 1.00 -2.10 13.64
CA GLY A 66 1.49 -0.92 12.93
C GLY A 66 0.96 -0.79 11.52
N ALA A 67 0.83 -1.92 10.80
CA ALA A 67 0.23 -1.92 9.47
C ALA A 67 -1.25 -1.52 9.52
N ALA A 68 -1.99 -2.07 10.48
CA ALA A 68 -3.41 -1.73 10.67
C ALA A 68 -3.59 -0.26 11.01
N GLU A 69 -2.73 0.29 11.87
CA GLU A 69 -2.76 1.71 12.23
C GLU A 69 -2.46 2.60 11.03
N ALA A 70 -1.45 2.26 10.22
CA ALA A 70 -1.09 3.02 9.03
C ALA A 70 -2.25 3.03 8.02
N MET A 71 -2.87 1.88 7.80
CA MET A 71 -4.02 1.77 6.90
C MET A 71 -5.22 2.58 7.42
N ALA A 72 -5.50 2.51 8.71
CA ALA A 72 -6.58 3.29 9.32
C ALA A 72 -6.34 4.79 9.18
N HIS A 73 -5.11 5.24 9.42
CA HIS A 73 -4.74 6.64 9.25
C HIS A 73 -4.99 7.13 7.83
N ASP A 74 -4.65 6.31 6.84
CA ASP A 74 -4.77 6.66 5.43
C ASP A 74 -6.17 6.44 4.86
N GLY A 75 -7.08 5.92 5.66
CA GLY A 75 -8.46 5.67 5.23
C GLY A 75 -8.61 4.49 4.27
N VAL A 76 -7.67 3.55 4.31
CA VAL A 76 -7.77 2.32 3.52
C VAL A 76 -8.90 1.45 4.04
N VAL A 77 -9.68 0.88 3.12
CA VAL A 77 -10.73 -0.09 3.46
C VAL A 77 -10.11 -1.48 3.39
N PRO A 78 -9.76 -2.12 4.53
CA PRO A 78 -8.89 -3.30 4.55
C PRO A 78 -9.45 -4.50 3.79
N GLU A 79 -10.76 -4.70 3.83
CA GLU A 79 -11.41 -5.82 3.16
C GLU A 79 -11.37 -5.74 1.64
N THR A 80 -10.99 -4.59 1.08
CA THR A 80 -10.86 -4.41 -0.36
C THR A 80 -9.43 -4.60 -0.86
N LEU A 81 -8.47 -4.77 0.05
CA LEU A 81 -7.06 -4.90 -0.31
C LEU A 81 -6.77 -6.21 -1.01
N VAL A 82 -6.21 -6.10 -2.21
CA VAL A 82 -5.71 -7.22 -2.99
C VAL A 82 -4.25 -6.95 -3.35
N MET A 83 -3.37 -7.90 -3.07
CA MET A 83 -1.95 -7.80 -3.42
C MET A 83 -1.60 -8.86 -4.45
N LEU A 84 -0.99 -8.42 -5.54
CA LEU A 84 -0.54 -9.29 -6.63
C LEU A 84 0.97 -9.14 -6.79
N VAL A 85 1.65 -10.26 -7.01
CA VAL A 85 3.09 -10.29 -7.24
C VAL A 85 3.33 -10.60 -8.71
N GLU A 86 4.29 -9.90 -9.31
CA GLU A 86 4.64 -10.15 -10.71
C GLU A 86 5.02 -11.60 -10.92
N ALA A 87 4.42 -12.21 -11.94
CA ALA A 87 4.63 -13.62 -12.27
C ALA A 87 5.95 -13.87 -13.02
#